data_3e9696946829e1a4665598e742309160
#
_entry.id   3e9696946829e1a4665598e742309160
#
_cell.length_a   1.000
_cell.length_b   1.000
_cell.length_c   1.000
_cell.angle_alpha   90.00
_cell.angle_beta   90.00
_cell.angle_gamma   90.00
#
_symmetry.space_group_name_H-M   'P 1'
#
loop_
_entity.id
_entity.type
_entity.pdbx_description
1 polymer ?
#
loop_
_entity_poly.entity_id
_entity_poly.type
_entity_poly.pdbx_seq_one_letter_code
_entity_poly.pdbx_strand_id
1 'polypeptide(L)'
;MRGLSDNSRGALLMIAAMGLFTANDSFIKGIGTAIGVWQVLFLRGVGVSVVMVPFLWWRGVSLGVLSRRDMALAIGRTLAEAAAAICFLTALQHMPFANLSAIQQALPLTVTLAGFLFLREQVGWRRGLAIGIGLAGVLLIVRPGTEGFNGWSLLALGSVACVTVRDIFARMLSPGASTLAVAAISALGMTLISALALPFTGWDPVAPEHALLLLGSIAAIFVAYIVSVSAMRVGELGFVAPFRYFSLLVAVLVGLVFFAEIPDLPTVAGAGIIVASGLYTLWRERRLAA
;
A
#
# COMPACT_ATOMS: atom_id res chain seq x y z
N MET A 1 21.71 17.88 5.03
CA MET A 1 20.36 18.20 5.58
C MET A 1 20.43 18.97 6.92
N ARG A 2 21.53 19.64 7.20
CA ARG A 2 21.67 20.50 8.40
C ARG A 2 20.97 21.83 8.09
N GLY A 3 19.89 22.16 8.82
CA GLY A 3 19.15 23.44 8.68
C GLY A 3 17.65 23.34 8.37
N LEU A 4 17.13 22.15 8.05
CA LEU A 4 15.69 21.95 7.85
C LEU A 4 15.00 21.62 9.17
N SER A 5 13.78 22.15 9.37
CA SER A 5 12.93 21.72 10.51
C SER A 5 12.60 20.23 10.42
N ASP A 6 12.30 19.60 11.56
CA ASP A 6 11.96 18.17 11.59
C ASP A 6 10.72 17.86 10.73
N ASN A 7 9.76 18.77 10.69
CA ASN A 7 8.60 18.64 9.81
C ASN A 7 8.98 18.65 8.32
N SER A 8 9.90 19.54 7.91
CA SER A 8 10.38 19.58 6.52
C SER A 8 11.19 18.32 6.16
N ARG A 9 11.99 17.81 7.10
CA ARG A 9 12.72 16.54 6.92
C ARG A 9 11.77 15.36 6.81
N GLY A 10 10.75 15.29 7.67
CA GLY A 10 9.71 14.27 7.61
C GLY A 10 8.96 14.28 6.29
N ALA A 11 8.59 15.47 5.78
CA ALA A 11 7.93 15.63 4.49
C ALA A 11 8.80 15.14 3.32
N LEU A 12 10.09 15.54 3.26
CA LEU A 12 11.01 15.07 2.22
C LEU A 12 11.23 13.57 2.25
N LEU A 13 11.36 12.99 3.44
CA LEU A 13 11.46 11.54 3.61
C LEU A 13 10.17 10.84 3.14
N MET A 14 8.99 11.40 3.43
CA MET A 14 7.72 10.82 2.96
C MET A 14 7.61 10.90 1.43
N ILE A 15 7.97 12.02 0.82
CA ILE A 15 8.02 12.16 -0.65
C ILE A 15 8.96 11.10 -1.26
N ALA A 16 10.16 10.95 -0.69
CA ALA A 16 11.11 9.93 -1.15
C ALA A 16 10.56 8.51 -0.98
N ALA A 17 9.93 8.20 0.15
CA ALA A 17 9.28 6.91 0.39
C ALA A 17 8.18 6.62 -0.63
N MET A 18 7.33 7.60 -0.92
CA MET A 18 6.24 7.45 -1.91
C MET A 18 6.81 7.25 -3.33
N GLY A 19 7.86 7.98 -3.70
CA GLY A 19 8.57 7.76 -4.96
C GLY A 19 9.15 6.35 -5.08
N LEU A 20 9.74 5.83 -4.01
CA LEU A 20 10.29 4.46 -3.97
C LEU A 20 9.20 3.39 -4.01
N PHE A 21 8.06 3.57 -3.33
CA PHE A 21 6.93 2.66 -3.46
C PHE A 21 6.39 2.64 -4.89
N THR A 22 6.24 3.82 -5.50
CA THR A 22 5.80 3.90 -6.91
C THR A 22 6.82 3.29 -7.86
N ALA A 23 8.13 3.47 -7.63
CA ALA A 23 9.18 2.82 -8.40
C ALA A 23 9.11 1.29 -8.28
N ASN A 24 8.89 0.75 -7.07
CA ASN A 24 8.64 -0.67 -6.86
C ASN A 24 7.48 -1.18 -7.71
N ASP A 25 6.34 -0.46 -7.70
CA ASP A 25 5.16 -0.85 -8.47
C ASP A 25 5.41 -0.74 -9.98
N SER A 26 6.21 0.24 -10.40
CA SER A 26 6.62 0.43 -11.80
C SER A 26 7.49 -0.72 -12.31
N PHE A 27 8.44 -1.19 -11.51
CA PHE A 27 9.24 -2.37 -11.87
C PHE A 27 8.35 -3.60 -12.08
N ILE A 28 7.37 -3.81 -11.20
CA ILE A 28 6.43 -4.95 -11.34
C ILE A 28 5.53 -4.77 -12.56
N LYS A 29 5.03 -3.56 -12.81
CA LYS A 29 4.26 -3.27 -14.02
C LYS A 29 5.09 -3.50 -15.28
N GLY A 30 6.39 -3.20 -15.26
CA GLY A 30 7.31 -3.47 -16.36
C GLY A 30 7.52 -4.95 -16.66
N ILE A 31 7.35 -5.84 -15.67
CA ILE A 31 7.32 -7.30 -15.89
C ILE A 31 6.05 -7.71 -16.63
N GLY A 32 4.96 -6.96 -16.45
CA GLY A 32 3.67 -7.24 -17.07
C GLY A 32 3.15 -8.64 -16.71
N THR A 33 2.67 -9.36 -17.72
CA THR A 33 2.16 -10.73 -17.58
C THR A 33 3.19 -11.81 -17.90
N ALA A 34 4.45 -11.44 -18.14
CA ALA A 34 5.53 -12.38 -18.47
C ALA A 34 5.88 -13.33 -17.32
N ILE A 35 5.59 -12.94 -16.09
CA ILE A 35 5.75 -13.77 -14.89
C ILE A 35 4.43 -13.72 -14.11
N GLY A 36 3.91 -14.89 -13.76
CA GLY A 36 2.66 -14.99 -13.00
C GLY A 36 2.72 -14.27 -11.65
N VAL A 37 1.59 -13.68 -11.23
CA VAL A 37 1.50 -12.89 -9.97
C VAL A 37 2.02 -13.66 -8.75
N TRP A 38 1.69 -14.94 -8.65
CA TRP A 38 2.12 -15.79 -7.54
C TRP A 38 3.64 -15.98 -7.50
N GLN A 39 4.26 -16.12 -8.67
CA GLN A 39 5.72 -16.24 -8.77
C GLN A 39 6.41 -14.92 -8.42
N VAL A 40 5.87 -13.78 -8.86
CA VAL A 40 6.36 -12.45 -8.46
C VAL A 40 6.28 -12.28 -6.94
N LEU A 41 5.14 -12.63 -6.33
CA LEU A 41 4.96 -12.56 -4.87
C LEU A 41 5.93 -13.48 -4.12
N PHE A 42 6.15 -14.70 -4.64
CA PHE A 42 7.10 -15.65 -4.06
C PHE A 42 8.54 -15.13 -4.11
N LEU A 43 9.00 -14.72 -5.29
CA LEU A 43 10.38 -14.24 -5.46
C LEU A 43 10.65 -12.99 -4.62
N ARG A 44 9.69 -12.05 -4.55
CA ARG A 44 9.78 -10.88 -3.65
C ARG A 44 9.76 -11.30 -2.19
N GLY A 45 8.88 -12.22 -1.83
CA GLY A 45 8.79 -12.75 -0.46
C GLY A 45 10.09 -13.39 0.00
N VAL A 46 10.72 -14.21 -0.85
CA VAL A 46 12.05 -14.78 -0.60
C VAL A 46 13.08 -13.68 -0.43
N GLY A 47 13.14 -12.69 -1.35
CA GLY A 47 14.09 -11.59 -1.26
C GLY A 47 13.95 -10.78 0.05
N VAL A 48 12.73 -10.47 0.45
CA VAL A 48 12.46 -9.78 1.74
C VAL A 48 12.82 -10.68 2.92
N SER A 49 12.50 -11.98 2.88
CA SER A 49 12.77 -12.92 3.96
C SER A 49 14.26 -13.14 4.18
N VAL A 50 15.06 -13.19 3.11
CA VAL A 50 16.53 -13.31 3.16
C VAL A 50 17.16 -12.14 3.94
N VAL A 51 16.59 -10.97 3.86
CA VAL A 51 17.06 -9.80 4.62
C VAL A 51 16.44 -9.77 6.02
N MET A 52 15.17 -10.09 6.14
CA MET A 52 14.40 -9.98 7.38
C MET A 52 14.86 -11.01 8.42
N VAL A 53 15.10 -12.28 8.02
CA VAL A 53 15.44 -13.36 8.97
C VAL A 53 16.77 -13.10 9.70
N PRO A 54 17.89 -12.77 9.02
CA PRO A 54 19.13 -12.39 9.69
C PRO A 54 18.98 -11.16 10.58
N PHE A 55 18.18 -10.18 10.16
CA PHE A 55 17.92 -8.97 10.93
C PHE A 55 17.19 -9.27 12.24
N LEU A 56 16.17 -10.16 12.21
CA LEU A 56 15.48 -10.61 13.42
C LEU A 56 16.43 -11.33 14.38
N TRP A 57 17.24 -12.23 13.85
CA TRP A 57 18.21 -12.96 14.64
C TRP A 57 19.22 -12.02 15.30
N TRP A 58 19.74 -11.06 14.55
CA TRP A 58 20.65 -10.04 15.08
C TRP A 58 20.00 -9.17 16.18
N ARG A 59 18.70 -8.90 16.06
CA ARG A 59 17.91 -8.12 17.04
C ARG A 59 17.41 -8.95 18.21
N GLY A 60 17.65 -10.25 18.23
CA GLY A 60 17.18 -11.16 19.29
C GLY A 60 15.65 -11.25 19.39
N VAL A 61 14.93 -10.98 18.29
CA VAL A 61 13.46 -11.02 18.27
C VAL A 61 12.98 -12.44 17.95
N SER A 62 12.29 -13.06 18.91
CA SER A 62 11.61 -14.35 18.72
C SER A 62 10.16 -14.14 18.24
N LEU A 63 9.71 -14.96 17.31
CA LEU A 63 8.31 -14.97 16.86
C LEU A 63 7.35 -15.48 17.96
N GLY A 64 7.85 -16.27 18.91
CA GLY A 64 7.09 -16.79 20.06
C GLY A 64 6.74 -15.76 21.15
N VAL A 65 7.19 -14.52 21.02
CA VAL A 65 6.90 -13.45 21.99
C VAL A 65 5.43 -12.96 21.91
N LEU A 66 4.73 -13.23 20.80
CA LEU A 66 3.36 -12.80 20.62
C LEU A 66 2.37 -13.64 21.43
N SER A 67 1.38 -13.00 22.05
CA SER A 67 0.25 -13.69 22.65
C SER A 67 -0.52 -14.50 21.58
N ARG A 68 -1.30 -15.51 22.01
CA ARG A 68 -2.16 -16.27 21.08
C ARG A 68 -3.13 -15.37 20.30
N ARG A 69 -3.66 -14.33 20.94
CA ARG A 69 -4.51 -13.34 20.30
C ARG A 69 -3.76 -12.53 19.26
N ASP A 70 -2.58 -12.00 19.63
CA ASP A 70 -1.77 -11.19 18.69
C ASP A 70 -1.25 -12.02 17.53
N MET A 71 -0.93 -13.30 17.76
CA MET A 71 -0.58 -14.25 16.69
C MET A 71 -1.74 -14.44 15.71
N ALA A 72 -2.97 -14.67 16.21
CA ALA A 72 -4.14 -14.80 15.34
C ALA A 72 -4.41 -13.53 14.54
N LEU A 73 -4.26 -12.34 15.16
CA LEU A 73 -4.38 -11.05 14.49
C LEU A 73 -3.28 -10.84 13.44
N ALA A 74 -2.03 -11.24 13.73
CA ALA A 74 -0.93 -11.17 12.78
C ALA A 74 -1.14 -12.09 11.57
N ILE A 75 -1.66 -13.30 11.79
CA ILE A 75 -2.03 -14.23 10.71
C ILE A 75 -3.16 -13.64 9.88
N GLY A 76 -4.26 -13.16 10.51
CA GLY A 76 -5.38 -12.52 9.80
C GLY A 76 -4.93 -11.32 8.98
N ARG A 77 -4.05 -10.48 9.54
CA ARG A 77 -3.38 -9.36 8.85
C ARG A 77 -2.60 -9.85 7.62
N THR A 78 -1.84 -10.94 7.77
CA THR A 78 -1.04 -11.51 6.67
C THR A 78 -1.91 -12.07 5.54
N LEU A 79 -3.01 -12.74 5.88
CA LEU A 79 -3.98 -13.23 4.89
C LEU A 79 -4.64 -12.07 4.12
N ALA A 80 -5.03 -11.02 4.83
CA ALA A 80 -5.58 -9.81 4.21
C ALA A 80 -4.54 -9.11 3.31
N GLU A 81 -3.28 -9.06 3.73
CA GLU A 81 -2.17 -8.52 2.93
C GLU A 81 -1.90 -9.36 1.67
N ALA A 82 -1.96 -10.68 1.76
CA ALA A 82 -1.83 -11.58 0.62
C ALA A 82 -2.98 -11.37 -0.39
N ALA A 83 -4.22 -11.33 0.09
CA ALA A 83 -5.37 -11.05 -0.76
C ALA A 83 -5.27 -9.65 -1.42
N ALA A 84 -4.85 -8.64 -0.66
CA ALA A 84 -4.62 -7.31 -1.18
C ALA A 84 -3.55 -7.29 -2.28
N ALA A 85 -2.42 -7.98 -2.06
CA ALA A 85 -1.32 -8.02 -3.02
C ALA A 85 -1.72 -8.73 -4.31
N ILE A 86 -2.45 -9.83 -4.24
CA ILE A 86 -2.97 -10.55 -5.41
C ILE A 86 -3.90 -9.64 -6.21
N CYS A 87 -4.89 -9.02 -5.55
CA CYS A 87 -5.82 -8.11 -6.19
C CYS A 87 -5.09 -6.92 -6.83
N PHE A 88 -4.15 -6.31 -6.10
CA PHE A 88 -3.37 -5.16 -6.56
C PHE A 88 -2.50 -5.50 -7.77
N LEU A 89 -1.67 -6.57 -7.68
CA LEU A 89 -0.75 -6.92 -8.74
C LEU A 89 -1.48 -7.39 -10.00
N THR A 90 -2.58 -8.12 -9.85
CA THR A 90 -3.41 -8.50 -10.99
C THR A 90 -4.02 -7.27 -11.66
N ALA A 91 -4.56 -6.32 -10.88
CA ALA A 91 -5.06 -5.06 -11.43
C ALA A 91 -3.94 -4.25 -12.11
N LEU A 92 -2.75 -4.20 -11.52
CA LEU A 92 -1.59 -3.47 -12.03
C LEU A 92 -1.15 -3.95 -13.42
N GLN A 93 -1.28 -5.25 -13.69
CA GLN A 93 -0.93 -5.85 -14.98
C GLN A 93 -1.97 -5.53 -16.08
N HIS A 94 -3.21 -5.17 -15.72
CA HIS A 94 -4.32 -5.11 -16.67
C HIS A 94 -5.00 -3.74 -16.76
N MET A 95 -4.59 -2.76 -15.95
CA MET A 95 -5.19 -1.43 -15.99
C MET A 95 -4.12 -0.32 -15.96
N PRO A 96 -4.47 0.92 -16.38
CA PRO A 96 -3.55 2.04 -16.33
C PRO A 96 -3.05 2.33 -14.92
N PHE A 97 -1.75 2.61 -14.81
CA PHE A 97 -1.08 2.82 -13.52
C PHE A 97 -1.67 4.01 -12.74
N ALA A 98 -1.98 5.10 -13.45
CA ALA A 98 -2.61 6.28 -12.85
C ALA A 98 -3.98 5.95 -12.24
N ASN A 99 -4.82 5.14 -12.92
CA ASN A 99 -6.14 4.76 -12.44
C ASN A 99 -6.03 3.90 -11.17
N LEU A 100 -5.17 2.87 -11.18
CA LEU A 100 -4.93 2.04 -10.02
C LEU A 100 -4.42 2.87 -8.83
N SER A 101 -3.41 3.71 -9.06
CA SER A 101 -2.84 4.58 -8.03
C SER A 101 -3.87 5.56 -7.46
N ALA A 102 -4.75 6.11 -8.31
CA ALA A 102 -5.81 7.00 -7.86
C ALA A 102 -6.84 6.28 -6.96
N ILE A 103 -7.24 5.06 -7.31
CA ILE A 103 -8.13 4.23 -6.47
C ILE A 103 -7.48 3.93 -5.12
N GLN A 104 -6.18 3.63 -5.09
CA GLN A 104 -5.45 3.38 -3.84
C GLN A 104 -5.37 4.60 -2.91
N GLN A 105 -5.50 5.83 -3.43
CA GLN A 105 -5.57 7.02 -2.58
C GLN A 105 -6.86 7.10 -1.73
N ALA A 106 -7.84 6.23 -1.97
CA ALA A 106 -9.00 6.10 -1.09
C ALA A 106 -8.69 5.40 0.24
N LEU A 107 -7.53 4.76 0.40
CA LEU A 107 -7.15 4.01 1.61
C LEU A 107 -7.33 4.81 2.92
N PRO A 108 -6.89 6.07 3.05
CA PRO A 108 -7.11 6.81 4.28
C PRO A 108 -8.60 6.99 4.63
N LEU A 109 -9.44 7.13 3.60
CA LEU A 109 -10.88 7.30 3.75
C LEU A 109 -11.55 5.99 4.19
N THR A 110 -11.20 4.88 3.55
CA THR A 110 -11.76 3.55 3.88
C THR A 110 -11.31 3.06 5.25
N VAL A 111 -10.04 3.29 5.63
CA VAL A 111 -9.53 2.97 6.97
C VAL A 111 -10.24 3.78 8.05
N THR A 112 -10.50 5.08 7.79
CA THR A 112 -11.28 5.91 8.72
C THR A 112 -12.73 5.42 8.84
N LEU A 113 -13.37 5.10 7.72
CA LEU A 113 -14.72 4.55 7.70
C LEU A 113 -14.79 3.23 8.46
N ALA A 114 -13.82 2.34 8.24
CA ALA A 114 -13.74 1.06 8.93
C ALA A 114 -13.47 1.23 10.45
N GLY A 115 -12.65 2.19 10.85
CA GLY A 115 -12.45 2.57 12.25
C GLY A 115 -13.76 3.00 12.92
N PHE A 116 -14.57 3.78 12.24
CA PHE A 116 -15.91 4.17 12.71
C PHE A 116 -16.84 2.96 12.84
N LEU A 117 -16.91 2.11 11.80
CA LEU A 117 -17.87 0.99 11.76
C LEU A 117 -17.50 -0.16 12.71
N PHE A 118 -16.22 -0.52 12.79
CA PHE A 118 -15.76 -1.72 13.50
C PHE A 118 -15.09 -1.44 14.84
N LEU A 119 -14.39 -0.31 14.97
CA LEU A 119 -13.68 0.06 16.21
C LEU A 119 -14.44 1.10 17.04
N ARG A 120 -15.65 1.51 16.58
CA ARG A 120 -16.49 2.53 17.23
C ARG A 120 -15.77 3.86 17.46
N GLU A 121 -14.82 4.20 16.59
CA GLU A 121 -14.16 5.50 16.62
C GLU A 121 -15.19 6.61 16.31
N GLN A 122 -15.11 7.72 17.04
CA GLN A 122 -16.04 8.82 16.80
C GLN A 122 -15.65 9.60 15.54
N VAL A 123 -16.47 9.52 14.52
CA VAL A 123 -16.33 10.29 13.29
C VAL A 123 -17.40 11.38 13.25
N GLY A 124 -16.99 12.64 13.39
CA GLY A 124 -17.92 13.76 13.28
C GLY A 124 -18.55 13.83 11.88
N TRP A 125 -19.80 14.36 11.78
CA TRP A 125 -20.58 14.39 10.54
C TRP A 125 -19.84 15.01 9.34
N ARG A 126 -19.03 16.05 9.58
CA ARG A 126 -18.22 16.71 8.52
C ARG A 126 -17.16 15.79 7.92
N ARG A 127 -16.55 14.97 8.76
CA ARG A 127 -15.57 13.96 8.32
C ARG A 127 -16.29 12.82 7.59
N GLY A 128 -17.47 12.40 8.06
CA GLY A 128 -18.32 11.44 7.36
C GLY A 128 -18.72 11.93 5.95
N LEU A 129 -19.09 13.20 5.82
CA LEU A 129 -19.39 13.81 4.53
C LEU A 129 -18.18 13.83 3.60
N ALA A 130 -16.99 14.19 4.11
CA ALA A 130 -15.75 14.17 3.33
C ALA A 130 -15.43 12.76 2.83
N ILE A 131 -15.57 11.73 3.67
CA ILE A 131 -15.39 10.33 3.27
C ILE A 131 -16.37 9.98 2.14
N GLY A 132 -17.66 10.33 2.26
CA GLY A 132 -18.65 10.08 1.22
C GLY A 132 -18.30 10.75 -0.11
N ILE A 133 -17.85 12.02 -0.09
CA ILE A 133 -17.39 12.74 -1.28
C ILE A 133 -16.16 12.05 -1.90
N GLY A 134 -15.20 11.64 -1.09
CA GLY A 134 -14.00 10.94 -1.58
C GLY A 134 -14.34 9.59 -2.20
N LEU A 135 -15.26 8.83 -1.63
CA LEU A 135 -15.74 7.57 -2.22
C LEU A 135 -16.52 7.81 -3.52
N ALA A 136 -17.27 8.91 -3.65
CA ALA A 136 -17.87 9.32 -4.93
C ALA A 136 -16.79 9.59 -5.99
N GLY A 137 -15.63 10.16 -5.61
CA GLY A 137 -14.47 10.29 -6.49
C GLY A 137 -13.94 8.94 -6.98
N VAL A 138 -13.93 7.90 -6.13
CA VAL A 138 -13.57 6.53 -6.55
C VAL A 138 -14.56 6.01 -7.59
N LEU A 139 -15.88 6.21 -7.39
CA LEU A 139 -16.88 5.77 -8.35
C LEU A 139 -16.74 6.49 -9.71
N LEU A 140 -16.30 7.75 -9.70
CA LEU A 140 -16.02 8.50 -10.93
C LEU A 140 -14.83 7.88 -11.73
N ILE A 141 -13.83 7.31 -11.05
CA ILE A 141 -12.72 6.61 -11.70
C ILE A 141 -13.16 5.24 -12.21
N VAL A 142 -13.89 4.48 -11.38
CA VAL A 142 -14.31 3.11 -11.68
C VAL A 142 -15.42 3.07 -12.75
N ARG A 143 -16.32 4.03 -12.77
CA ARG A 143 -17.45 4.19 -13.74
C ARG A 143 -18.30 2.92 -13.88
N PRO A 144 -18.85 2.37 -12.80
CA PRO A 144 -19.65 1.15 -12.88
C PRO A 144 -20.86 1.35 -13.80
N GLY A 145 -21.09 0.37 -14.69
CA GLY A 145 -22.25 0.39 -15.61
C GLY A 145 -22.11 1.26 -16.85
N THR A 146 -20.95 1.83 -17.15
CA THR A 146 -20.66 2.56 -18.38
C THR A 146 -19.77 1.76 -19.32
N GLU A 147 -19.67 2.16 -20.60
CA GLU A 147 -18.72 1.56 -21.57
C GLU A 147 -17.25 1.71 -21.14
N GLY A 148 -16.93 2.68 -20.30
CA GLY A 148 -15.60 2.88 -19.70
C GLY A 148 -15.31 1.99 -18.50
N PHE A 149 -16.26 1.14 -18.08
CA PHE A 149 -16.07 0.26 -16.95
C PHE A 149 -15.04 -0.85 -17.28
N ASN A 150 -14.01 -0.93 -16.44
CA ASN A 150 -13.02 -2.00 -16.52
C ASN A 150 -13.19 -2.93 -15.32
N GLY A 151 -13.49 -4.21 -15.56
CA GLY A 151 -13.65 -5.23 -14.51
C GLY A 151 -12.44 -5.34 -13.55
N TRP A 152 -11.25 -5.03 -14.02
CA TRP A 152 -10.04 -4.99 -13.18
C TRP A 152 -10.09 -3.93 -12.10
N SER A 153 -10.90 -2.88 -12.26
CA SER A 153 -11.17 -1.87 -11.24
C SER A 153 -11.82 -2.47 -9.99
N LEU A 154 -12.58 -3.57 -10.11
CA LEU A 154 -13.11 -4.32 -8.97
C LEU A 154 -12.00 -4.96 -8.15
N LEU A 155 -10.94 -5.45 -8.79
CA LEU A 155 -9.76 -5.96 -8.08
C LEU A 155 -9.01 -4.82 -7.38
N ALA A 156 -8.91 -3.65 -8.02
CA ALA A 156 -8.33 -2.47 -7.37
C ALA A 156 -9.12 -2.07 -6.10
N LEU A 157 -10.45 -2.08 -6.16
CA LEU A 157 -11.31 -1.86 -4.99
C LEU A 157 -11.17 -2.99 -3.96
N GLY A 158 -11.11 -4.24 -4.41
CA GLY A 158 -10.84 -5.42 -3.55
C GLY A 158 -9.52 -5.28 -2.81
N SER A 159 -8.47 -4.80 -3.48
CA SER A 159 -7.18 -4.49 -2.86
C SER A 159 -7.33 -3.44 -1.75
N VAL A 160 -8.03 -2.32 -2.01
CA VAL A 160 -8.30 -1.28 -1.01
C VAL A 160 -9.06 -1.85 0.19
N ALA A 161 -10.08 -2.68 -0.04
CA ALA A 161 -10.84 -3.32 1.02
C ALA A 161 -9.96 -4.26 1.87
N CYS A 162 -9.15 -5.12 1.23
CA CYS A 162 -8.23 -6.03 1.91
C CYS A 162 -7.15 -5.28 2.71
N VAL A 163 -6.57 -4.20 2.17
CA VAL A 163 -5.63 -3.35 2.91
C VAL A 163 -6.31 -2.70 4.11
N THR A 164 -7.57 -2.26 3.96
CA THR A 164 -8.35 -1.71 5.07
C THR A 164 -8.53 -2.76 6.18
N VAL A 165 -8.88 -3.99 5.85
CA VAL A 165 -8.98 -5.11 6.81
C VAL A 165 -7.63 -5.39 7.47
N ARG A 166 -6.55 -5.42 6.69
CA ARG A 166 -5.18 -5.56 7.21
C ARG A 166 -4.85 -4.49 8.25
N ASP A 167 -5.20 -3.24 7.99
CA ASP A 167 -4.92 -2.11 8.87
C ASP A 167 -5.79 -2.15 10.14
N ILE A 168 -7.04 -2.64 10.05
CA ILE A 168 -7.88 -2.90 11.22
C ILE A 168 -7.25 -3.97 12.12
N PHE A 169 -6.80 -5.11 11.56
CA PHE A 169 -6.08 -6.11 12.35
C PHE A 169 -4.83 -5.55 13.03
N ALA A 170 -4.07 -4.70 12.32
CA ALA A 170 -2.90 -4.04 12.90
C ALA A 170 -3.26 -3.13 14.08
N ARG A 171 -4.38 -2.41 14.02
CA ARG A 171 -4.88 -1.55 15.13
C ARG A 171 -5.37 -2.35 16.32
N MET A 172 -5.82 -3.59 16.13
CA MET A 172 -6.30 -4.47 17.20
C MET A 172 -5.17 -5.17 17.97
N LEU A 173 -3.92 -5.11 17.49
CA LEU A 173 -2.75 -5.67 18.18
C LEU A 173 -2.54 -4.99 19.53
N SER A 174 -2.07 -5.76 20.51
CA SER A 174 -1.72 -5.24 21.83
C SER A 174 -0.58 -4.21 21.74
N PRO A 175 -0.57 -3.15 22.58
CA PRO A 175 0.51 -2.14 22.57
C PRO A 175 1.91 -2.72 22.78
N GLY A 176 2.04 -3.87 23.46
CA GLY A 176 3.29 -4.59 23.70
C GLY A 176 3.67 -5.57 22.58
N ALA A 177 2.84 -5.74 21.55
CA ALA A 177 3.16 -6.66 20.45
C ALA A 177 4.38 -6.16 19.66
N SER A 178 5.36 -7.04 19.46
CA SER A 178 6.56 -6.70 18.69
C SER A 178 6.23 -6.44 17.24
N THR A 179 6.38 -5.19 16.80
CA THR A 179 6.18 -4.79 15.39
C THR A 179 7.08 -5.58 14.43
N LEU A 180 8.31 -5.91 14.86
CA LEU A 180 9.24 -6.70 14.06
C LEU A 180 8.77 -8.14 13.92
N ALA A 181 8.22 -8.75 14.99
CA ALA A 181 7.67 -10.10 14.91
C ALA A 181 6.45 -10.15 13.98
N VAL A 182 5.55 -9.17 14.06
CA VAL A 182 4.38 -9.06 13.16
C VAL A 182 4.81 -8.87 11.70
N ALA A 183 5.80 -8.01 11.44
CA ALA A 183 6.34 -7.80 10.10
C ALA A 183 6.98 -9.08 9.53
N ALA A 184 7.70 -9.83 10.36
CA ALA A 184 8.29 -11.10 9.96
C ALA A 184 7.25 -12.17 9.65
N ILE A 185 6.19 -12.28 10.47
CA ILE A 185 5.07 -13.20 10.20
C ILE A 185 4.43 -12.85 8.85
N SER A 186 4.27 -11.56 8.55
CA SER A 186 3.73 -11.13 7.25
C SER A 186 4.65 -11.48 6.10
N ALA A 187 5.96 -11.23 6.21
CA ALA A 187 6.93 -11.54 5.16
C ALA A 187 7.04 -13.05 4.88
N LEU A 188 7.22 -13.84 5.95
CA LEU A 188 7.30 -15.31 5.86
C LEU A 188 5.96 -15.93 5.42
N GLY A 189 4.85 -15.42 5.96
CA GLY A 189 3.51 -15.87 5.61
C GLY A 189 3.18 -15.59 4.13
N MET A 190 3.54 -14.41 3.61
CA MET A 190 3.39 -14.09 2.20
C MET A 190 4.22 -15.04 1.32
N THR A 191 5.47 -15.29 1.69
CA THR A 191 6.35 -16.24 1.00
C THR A 191 5.75 -17.64 0.99
N LEU A 192 5.23 -18.10 2.14
CA LEU A 192 4.62 -19.43 2.27
C LEU A 192 3.34 -19.54 1.43
N ILE A 193 2.44 -18.55 1.52
CA ILE A 193 1.18 -18.54 0.75
C ILE A 193 1.47 -18.59 -0.75
N SER A 194 2.42 -17.78 -1.21
CA SER A 194 2.81 -17.78 -2.62
C SER A 194 3.48 -19.10 -3.04
N ALA A 195 4.35 -19.68 -2.20
CA ALA A 195 4.96 -20.98 -2.45
C ALA A 195 3.93 -22.10 -2.60
N LEU A 196 2.88 -22.09 -1.75
CA LEU A 196 1.78 -23.07 -1.82
C LEU A 196 0.91 -22.90 -3.06
N ALA A 197 0.87 -21.72 -3.66
CA ALA A 197 0.11 -21.46 -4.89
C ALA A 197 0.87 -21.89 -6.16
N LEU A 198 2.22 -21.88 -6.13
CA LEU A 198 3.05 -22.17 -7.32
C LEU A 198 2.76 -23.53 -7.98
N PRO A 199 2.53 -24.65 -7.27
CA PRO A 199 2.21 -25.93 -7.90
C PRO A 199 0.94 -25.89 -8.77
N PHE A 200 0.03 -24.95 -8.48
CA PHE A 200 -1.26 -24.81 -9.21
C PHE A 200 -1.20 -23.75 -10.31
N THR A 201 -0.26 -22.82 -10.24
CA THR A 201 -0.17 -21.69 -11.18
C THR A 201 0.98 -21.82 -12.17
N GLY A 202 1.88 -22.77 -11.92
CA GLY A 202 3.04 -23.01 -12.77
C GLY A 202 4.22 -22.10 -12.42
N TRP A 203 5.28 -22.27 -13.18
CA TRP A 203 6.52 -21.50 -13.08
C TRP A 203 6.93 -21.00 -14.45
N ASP A 204 6.95 -19.69 -14.63
CA ASP A 204 7.38 -19.07 -15.87
C ASP A 204 8.91 -18.88 -15.88
N PRO A 205 9.58 -19.03 -17.03
CA PRO A 205 10.99 -18.73 -17.15
C PRO A 205 11.26 -17.25 -16.88
N VAL A 206 12.21 -16.97 -15.98
CA VAL A 206 12.57 -15.60 -15.63
C VAL A 206 13.71 -15.13 -16.53
N ALA A 207 13.39 -14.30 -17.52
CA ALA A 207 14.38 -13.66 -18.37
C ALA A 207 15.28 -12.70 -17.56
N PRO A 208 16.54 -12.48 -17.98
CA PRO A 208 17.48 -11.60 -17.26
C PRO A 208 16.94 -10.18 -16.99
N GLU A 209 16.21 -9.60 -17.95
CA GLU A 209 15.56 -8.30 -17.81
C GLU A 209 14.48 -8.31 -16.72
N HIS A 210 13.66 -9.36 -16.63
CA HIS A 210 12.66 -9.50 -15.58
C HIS A 210 13.30 -9.75 -14.20
N ALA A 211 14.41 -10.49 -14.15
CA ALA A 211 15.17 -10.66 -12.91
C ALA A 211 15.72 -9.33 -12.40
N LEU A 212 16.20 -8.46 -13.30
CA LEU A 212 16.68 -7.14 -12.95
C LEU A 212 15.55 -6.24 -12.40
N LEU A 213 14.37 -6.27 -13.03
CA LEU A 213 13.18 -5.55 -12.56
C LEU A 213 12.73 -6.07 -11.18
N LEU A 214 12.75 -7.37 -10.95
CA LEU A 214 12.44 -7.97 -9.64
C LEU A 214 13.44 -7.51 -8.56
N LEU A 215 14.73 -7.53 -8.85
CA LEU A 215 15.75 -7.03 -7.91
C LEU A 215 15.56 -5.54 -7.63
N GLY A 216 15.27 -4.74 -8.65
CA GLY A 216 14.93 -3.33 -8.51
C GLY A 216 13.70 -3.12 -7.61
N SER A 217 12.66 -3.92 -7.80
CA SER A 217 11.45 -3.91 -6.96
C SER A 217 11.76 -4.25 -5.50
N ILE A 218 12.55 -5.31 -5.22
CA ILE A 218 12.93 -5.71 -3.87
C ILE A 218 13.76 -4.62 -3.19
N ALA A 219 14.73 -4.04 -3.89
CA ALA A 219 15.57 -2.97 -3.36
C ALA A 219 14.73 -1.70 -3.08
N ALA A 220 13.87 -1.31 -4.02
CA ALA A 220 13.02 -0.13 -3.88
C ALA A 220 12.06 -0.26 -2.70
N ILE A 221 11.37 -1.40 -2.54
CA ILE A 221 10.42 -1.61 -1.45
C ILE A 221 11.14 -1.66 -0.09
N PHE A 222 12.31 -2.28 -0.02
CA PHE A 222 13.09 -2.35 1.21
C PHE A 222 13.51 -0.95 1.70
N VAL A 223 14.06 -0.13 0.80
CA VAL A 223 14.45 1.24 1.11
C VAL A 223 13.21 2.11 1.40
N ALA A 224 12.11 1.93 0.65
CA ALA A 224 10.86 2.64 0.87
C ALA A 224 10.31 2.44 2.29
N TYR A 225 10.34 1.21 2.81
CA TYR A 225 9.91 0.94 4.18
C TYR A 225 10.78 1.65 5.22
N ILE A 226 12.10 1.61 5.08
CA ILE A 226 13.02 2.28 6.01
C ILE A 226 12.78 3.79 6.00
N VAL A 227 12.68 4.39 4.81
CA VAL A 227 12.49 5.82 4.63
C VAL A 227 11.10 6.26 5.14
N SER A 228 10.06 5.48 4.87
CA SER A 228 8.68 5.74 5.33
C SER A 228 8.58 5.72 6.86
N VAL A 229 9.17 4.72 7.52
CA VAL A 229 9.21 4.66 8.99
C VAL A 229 10.00 5.83 9.56
N SER A 230 11.13 6.20 8.92
CA SER A 230 11.94 7.34 9.34
C SER A 230 11.17 8.67 9.20
N ALA A 231 10.39 8.83 8.13
CA ALA A 231 9.53 10.00 7.92
C ALA A 231 8.53 10.21 9.07
N MET A 232 7.92 9.11 9.52
CA MET A 232 6.93 9.14 10.60
C MET A 232 7.53 9.37 11.99
N ARG A 233 8.83 9.14 12.15
CA ARG A 233 9.54 9.35 13.43
C ARG A 233 10.15 10.74 13.58
N VAL A 234 10.44 11.41 12.47
CA VAL A 234 11.16 12.70 12.47
C VAL A 234 10.18 13.87 12.51
N GLY A 235 9.07 13.81 11.76
CA GLY A 235 8.10 14.91 11.69
C GLY A 235 6.80 14.60 12.42
N GLU A 236 6.01 15.62 12.66
CA GLU A 236 4.64 15.49 13.16
C GLU A 236 3.79 14.72 12.14
N LEU A 237 3.15 13.62 12.57
CA LEU A 237 2.35 12.74 11.69
C LEU A 237 1.33 13.54 10.87
N GLY A 238 0.65 14.47 11.50
CA GLY A 238 -0.32 15.31 10.84
C GLY A 238 0.29 16.22 9.75
N PHE A 239 1.56 16.65 9.83
CA PHE A 239 2.24 17.42 8.79
C PHE A 239 2.74 16.51 7.66
N VAL A 240 3.23 15.33 7.99
CA VAL A 240 3.88 14.40 7.07
C VAL A 240 2.88 13.57 6.27
N ALA A 241 1.74 13.20 6.86
CA ALA A 241 0.76 12.32 6.24
C ALA A 241 0.20 12.81 4.87
N PRO A 242 -0.07 14.10 4.63
CA PRO A 242 -0.52 14.59 3.32
C PRO A 242 0.44 14.30 2.17
N PHE A 243 1.75 14.21 2.43
CA PHE A 243 2.75 13.93 1.41
C PHE A 243 2.69 12.50 0.86
N ARG A 244 1.89 11.61 1.47
CA ARG A 244 1.59 10.29 0.91
C ARG A 244 0.86 10.37 -0.45
N TYR A 245 0.07 11.42 -0.66
CA TYR A 245 -0.60 11.65 -1.95
C TYR A 245 0.38 11.95 -3.09
N PHE A 246 1.65 12.22 -2.78
CA PHE A 246 2.70 12.41 -3.79
C PHE A 246 2.90 11.17 -4.67
N SER A 247 2.62 9.96 -4.16
CA SER A 247 2.67 8.73 -4.96
C SER A 247 1.79 8.80 -6.21
N LEU A 248 0.65 9.49 -6.16
CA LEU A 248 -0.22 9.66 -7.31
C LEU A 248 0.44 10.50 -8.40
N LEU A 249 1.13 11.60 -8.03
CA LEU A 249 1.85 12.43 -8.99
C LEU A 249 2.97 11.64 -9.67
N VAL A 250 3.73 10.86 -8.88
CA VAL A 250 4.78 9.99 -9.43
C VAL A 250 4.18 8.92 -10.33
N ALA A 251 3.06 8.30 -9.94
CA ALA A 251 2.40 7.27 -10.75
C ALA A 251 1.90 7.82 -12.11
N VAL A 252 1.35 9.03 -12.12
CA VAL A 252 0.95 9.70 -13.38
C VAL A 252 2.18 9.96 -14.26
N LEU A 253 3.26 10.50 -13.70
CA LEU A 253 4.49 10.75 -14.45
C LEU A 253 5.10 9.46 -14.99
N VAL A 254 5.18 8.42 -14.18
CA VAL A 254 5.70 7.11 -14.59
C VAL A 254 4.80 6.48 -15.66
N GLY A 255 3.48 6.54 -15.47
CA GLY A 255 2.51 6.06 -16.47
C GLY A 255 2.71 6.73 -17.83
N LEU A 256 2.87 8.06 -17.81
CA LEU A 256 3.08 8.85 -19.02
C LEU A 256 4.44 8.55 -19.69
N VAL A 257 5.54 8.51 -18.91
CA VAL A 257 6.91 8.43 -19.46
C VAL A 257 7.27 7.00 -19.87
N PHE A 258 6.92 6.01 -19.07
CA PHE A 258 7.36 4.62 -19.27
C PHE A 258 6.32 3.70 -19.90
N PHE A 259 5.02 4.02 -19.74
CA PHE A 259 3.95 3.17 -20.21
C PHE A 259 3.05 3.83 -21.26
N ALA A 260 3.37 5.09 -21.67
CA ALA A 260 2.56 5.88 -22.60
C ALA A 260 1.07 5.98 -22.21
N GLU A 261 0.79 5.95 -20.90
CA GLU A 261 -0.55 6.00 -20.33
C GLU A 261 -0.93 7.44 -19.98
N ILE A 262 -1.92 7.99 -20.65
CA ILE A 262 -2.45 9.32 -20.35
C ILE A 262 -3.74 9.14 -19.54
N PRO A 263 -3.80 9.64 -18.28
CA PRO A 263 -5.03 9.56 -17.49
C PRO A 263 -6.13 10.41 -18.15
N ASP A 264 -7.31 9.83 -18.27
CA ASP A 264 -8.46 10.52 -18.82
C ASP A 264 -9.07 11.53 -17.81
N LEU A 265 -9.90 12.41 -18.31
CA LEU A 265 -10.50 13.48 -17.50
C LEU A 265 -11.26 12.99 -16.26
N PRO A 266 -12.10 11.93 -16.32
CA PRO A 266 -12.73 11.36 -15.13
C PRO A 266 -11.73 10.82 -14.09
N THR A 267 -10.63 10.22 -14.52
CA THR A 267 -9.58 9.78 -13.60
C THR A 267 -8.92 10.96 -12.89
N VAL A 268 -8.57 12.02 -13.63
CA VAL A 268 -7.98 13.24 -13.05
C VAL A 268 -8.96 13.92 -12.08
N ALA A 269 -10.22 14.05 -12.46
CA ALA A 269 -11.25 14.65 -11.63
C ALA A 269 -11.52 13.82 -10.36
N GLY A 270 -11.68 12.50 -10.50
CA GLY A 270 -11.89 11.59 -9.36
C GLY A 270 -10.70 11.58 -8.42
N ALA A 271 -9.47 11.54 -8.94
CA ALA A 271 -8.25 11.65 -8.15
C ALA A 271 -8.18 12.98 -7.37
N GLY A 272 -8.51 14.08 -8.00
CA GLY A 272 -8.60 15.40 -7.35
C GLY A 272 -9.60 15.42 -6.20
N ILE A 273 -10.79 14.84 -6.38
CA ILE A 273 -11.82 14.72 -5.35
C ILE A 273 -11.32 13.88 -4.17
N ILE A 274 -10.70 12.71 -4.44
CA ILE A 274 -10.17 11.82 -3.39
C ILE A 274 -9.09 12.54 -2.58
N VAL A 275 -8.12 13.16 -3.26
CA VAL A 275 -7.01 13.87 -2.60
C VAL A 275 -7.54 15.04 -1.77
N ALA A 276 -8.42 15.88 -2.33
CA ALA A 276 -9.00 17.01 -1.61
C ALA A 276 -9.78 16.56 -0.36
N SER A 277 -10.59 15.51 -0.49
CA SER A 277 -11.35 14.89 0.59
C SER A 277 -10.46 14.32 1.68
N GLY A 278 -9.38 13.60 1.29
CA GLY A 278 -8.40 13.05 2.22
C GLY A 278 -7.63 14.14 2.96
N LEU A 279 -7.18 15.18 2.27
CA LEU A 279 -6.50 16.33 2.87
C LEU A 279 -7.40 17.09 3.85
N TYR A 280 -8.69 17.28 3.50
CA TYR A 280 -9.67 17.88 4.41
C TYR A 280 -9.86 17.03 5.66
N THR A 281 -9.96 15.71 5.52
CA THR A 281 -10.10 14.79 6.66
C THR A 281 -8.90 14.90 7.61
N LEU A 282 -7.67 14.88 7.07
CA LEU A 282 -6.43 15.04 7.85
C LEU A 282 -6.35 16.42 8.54
N TRP A 283 -6.71 17.48 7.82
CA TRP A 283 -6.73 18.83 8.41
C TRP A 283 -7.74 18.95 9.57
N ARG A 284 -8.89 18.31 9.43
CA ARG A 284 -9.93 18.32 10.46
C ARG A 284 -9.51 17.53 11.71
N GLU A 285 -8.84 16.38 11.54
CA GLU A 285 -8.28 15.62 12.67
C GLU A 285 -7.33 16.47 13.53
N ARG A 286 -6.45 17.22 12.88
CA ARG A 286 -5.53 18.13 13.60
C ARG A 286 -6.25 19.16 14.45
N ARG A 287 -7.32 19.78 13.91
CA ARG A 287 -8.10 20.80 14.63
C ARG A 287 -8.88 20.25 15.82
N LEU A 288 -9.15 18.95 15.87
CA LEU A 288 -9.84 18.31 16.99
C LEU A 288 -8.88 17.77 18.04
N ALA A 289 -7.62 17.56 17.67
CA ALA A 289 -6.55 17.09 18.58
C ALA A 289 -5.77 18.27 19.24
N ALA A 290 -5.86 19.49 18.70
CA ALA A 290 -5.35 20.73 19.27
C ALA A 290 -6.40 21.42 20.14
#